data_2601d682fcaa7fd5d31eaa14ab570752
#
_entry.id   2601d682fcaa7fd5d31eaa14ab570752
#
_cell.length_a   1.000
_cell.length_b   1.000
_cell.length_c   1.000
_cell.angle_alpha   90.00
_cell.angle_beta   90.00
_cell.angle_gamma   90.00
#
_symmetry.space_group_name_H-M   'P 1'
#
loop_
_entity.id
_entity.type
_entity.pdbx_description
1 polymer ?
#
loop_
_entity_poly.entity_id
_entity_poly.type
_entity_poly.pdbx_seq_one_letter_code
_entity_poly.pdbx_strand_id
1 'polypeptide(L)'
;MPEPGVSRIAVLTGPATPPGWTFNPSSWTQRLPIIALAFIGLYVSRYLAGYQLGHLETVWDPFFAGGPDPKNGTEEIITSSVSEAWPVSDAGLGAITYLLEIVTGIIGSQRRWRTMPWLVLLFGLMIAPLGAVSIFFIVIQPIWIRTWCTLCLFAAAAMLIHLP
;
A
#
# COMPACT_ATOMS: atom_id res chain seq x y z
N MET A 1 10.62 -4.74 25.03
CA MET A 1 12.00 -5.15 25.40
C MET A 1 11.92 -6.58 25.93
N PRO A 2 12.75 -7.53 25.46
CA PRO A 2 12.75 -8.87 26.04
C PRO A 2 13.27 -8.78 27.48
N GLU A 3 12.63 -9.52 28.37
CA GLU A 3 13.06 -9.59 29.76
C GLU A 3 14.54 -9.99 29.88
N PRO A 4 15.30 -9.39 30.81
CA PRO A 4 16.71 -9.74 31.04
C PRO A 4 16.78 -11.17 31.60
N GLY A 5 17.01 -12.16 30.72
CA GLY A 5 17.14 -13.56 31.08
C GLY A 5 16.68 -14.55 29.99
N VAL A 6 15.95 -14.10 28.98
CA VAL A 6 15.59 -14.98 27.86
C VAL A 6 16.82 -15.17 26.96
N SER A 7 17.37 -16.37 26.96
CA SER A 7 18.49 -16.76 26.12
C SER A 7 18.16 -16.45 24.65
N ARG A 8 19.09 -15.81 23.91
CA ARG A 8 18.95 -15.58 22.46
C ARG A 8 18.64 -16.87 21.69
N ILE A 9 19.13 -18.01 22.19
CA ILE A 9 18.84 -19.35 21.66
C ILE A 9 17.35 -19.66 21.78
N ALA A 10 16.69 -19.39 22.92
CA ALA A 10 15.26 -19.63 23.12
C ALA A 10 14.40 -18.77 22.20
N VAL A 11 14.83 -17.55 21.88
CA VAL A 11 14.15 -16.69 20.90
C VAL A 11 14.23 -17.26 19.49
N LEU A 12 15.35 -17.86 19.13
CA LEU A 12 15.58 -18.44 17.80
C LEU A 12 14.97 -19.84 17.63
N THR A 13 14.88 -20.64 18.69
CA THR A 13 14.40 -22.04 18.67
C THR A 13 12.94 -22.21 19.08
N GLY A 14 12.29 -21.15 19.60
CA GLY A 14 10.88 -21.19 20.00
C GLY A 14 9.91 -21.44 18.84
N PRO A 15 8.60 -21.62 19.13
CA PRO A 15 7.60 -21.92 18.11
C PRO A 15 7.57 -20.87 17.01
N ALA A 16 7.35 -21.30 15.78
CA ALA A 16 7.29 -20.42 14.62
C ALA A 16 5.98 -19.62 14.58
N THR A 17 4.90 -20.18 15.11
CA THR A 17 3.56 -19.57 15.14
C THR A 17 3.34 -18.82 16.44
N PRO A 18 2.78 -17.59 16.41
CA PRO A 18 2.43 -16.83 17.60
C PRO A 18 1.39 -17.56 18.45
N PRO A 19 1.40 -17.40 19.81
CA PRO A 19 0.38 -17.96 20.66
C PRO A 19 -1.03 -17.48 20.26
N GLY A 20 -1.98 -18.40 20.20
CA GLY A 20 -3.36 -18.11 19.81
C GLY A 20 -3.62 -18.00 18.30
N TRP A 21 -2.59 -18.14 17.46
CA TRP A 21 -2.73 -18.13 16.00
C TRP A 21 -2.67 -19.55 15.45
N THR A 22 -3.47 -19.82 14.43
CA THR A 22 -3.50 -21.11 13.73
C THR A 22 -2.45 -21.20 12.63
N PHE A 23 -1.89 -20.07 12.21
CA PHE A 23 -0.87 -19.98 11.15
C PHE A 23 0.22 -18.97 11.51
N ASN A 24 1.36 -19.05 10.82
CA ASN A 24 2.44 -18.08 11.01
C ASN A 24 2.27 -16.90 10.04
N PRO A 25 1.93 -15.68 10.52
CA PRO A 25 1.75 -14.50 9.68
C PRO A 25 3.07 -14.04 9.02
N SER A 26 4.21 -14.52 9.50
CA SER A 26 5.52 -14.21 8.96
C SER A 26 6.04 -15.28 7.97
N SER A 27 5.21 -16.28 7.63
CA SER A 27 5.59 -17.29 6.64
C SER A 27 5.67 -16.71 5.23
N TRP A 28 6.52 -17.26 4.38
CA TRP A 28 6.65 -16.82 3.00
C TRP A 28 5.34 -17.00 2.20
N THR A 29 4.55 -18.00 2.50
CA THR A 29 3.25 -18.24 1.86
C THR A 29 2.26 -17.08 2.11
N GLN A 30 2.37 -16.39 3.24
CA GLN A 30 1.56 -15.21 3.55
C GLN A 30 2.19 -13.92 2.99
N ARG A 31 3.52 -13.84 2.99
CA ARG A 31 4.25 -12.64 2.57
C ARG A 31 4.31 -12.46 1.06
N LEU A 32 4.47 -13.56 0.28
CA LEU A 32 4.62 -13.48 -1.17
C LEU A 32 3.41 -12.85 -1.88
N PRO A 33 2.15 -13.20 -1.58
CA PRO A 33 0.99 -12.50 -2.17
C PRO A 33 0.99 -11.01 -1.87
N ILE A 34 1.30 -10.63 -0.63
CA ILE A 34 1.39 -9.22 -0.19
C ILE A 34 2.46 -8.49 -1.00
N ILE A 35 3.66 -9.05 -1.08
CA ILE A 35 4.77 -8.46 -1.85
C ILE A 35 4.40 -8.34 -3.33
N ALA A 36 3.75 -9.35 -3.92
CA ALA A 36 3.33 -9.32 -5.32
C ALA A 36 2.31 -8.21 -5.58
N LEU A 37 1.30 -8.05 -4.72
CA LEU A 37 0.32 -6.96 -4.81
C LEU A 37 0.97 -5.59 -4.58
N ALA A 38 1.94 -5.49 -3.66
CA ALA A 38 2.69 -4.26 -3.45
C ALA A 38 3.52 -3.87 -4.68
N PHE A 39 4.08 -4.82 -5.44
CA PHE A 39 4.72 -4.53 -6.72
C PHE A 39 3.73 -3.98 -7.76
N ILE A 40 2.52 -4.52 -7.83
CA ILE A 40 1.46 -3.99 -8.71
C ILE A 40 1.09 -2.57 -8.29
N GLY A 41 0.85 -2.35 -7.00
CA GLY A 41 0.55 -1.03 -6.45
C GLY A 41 1.68 -0.02 -6.70
N LEU A 42 2.93 -0.41 -6.53
CA LEU A 42 4.11 0.41 -6.84
C LEU A 42 4.14 0.80 -8.32
N TYR A 43 3.92 -0.15 -9.23
CA TYR A 43 3.92 0.12 -10.67
C TYR A 43 2.84 1.12 -11.05
N VAL A 44 1.60 0.89 -10.58
CA VAL A 44 0.46 1.78 -10.86
C VAL A 44 0.70 3.16 -10.26
N SER A 45 1.10 3.25 -9.00
CA SER A 45 1.35 4.53 -8.32
C SER A 45 2.48 5.32 -8.98
N ARG A 46 3.55 4.63 -9.40
CA ARG A 46 4.64 5.27 -10.16
C ARG A 46 4.17 5.82 -11.52
N TYR A 47 3.32 5.08 -12.21
CA TYR A 47 2.74 5.49 -13.48
C TYR A 47 1.89 6.76 -13.31
N LEU A 48 1.00 6.79 -12.31
CA LEU A 48 0.19 7.95 -11.97
C LEU A 48 1.03 9.16 -11.53
N ALA A 49 2.06 8.92 -10.70
CA ALA A 49 2.99 9.96 -10.28
C ALA A 49 3.75 10.57 -11.47
N GLY A 50 4.11 9.77 -12.48
CA GLY A 50 4.74 10.24 -13.69
C GLY A 50 3.87 11.25 -14.46
N TYR A 51 2.57 11.06 -14.48
CA TYR A 51 1.62 12.01 -15.06
C TYR A 51 1.50 13.27 -14.18
N GLN A 52 1.29 13.14 -12.88
CA GLN A 52 1.20 14.27 -11.94
C GLN A 52 2.44 15.17 -11.98
N LEU A 53 3.61 14.59 -12.20
CA LEU A 53 4.88 15.33 -12.30
C LEU A 53 5.19 15.86 -13.71
N GLY A 54 4.28 15.67 -14.68
CA GLY A 54 4.44 16.16 -16.04
C GLY A 54 5.44 15.36 -16.89
N HIS A 55 5.80 14.15 -16.48
CA HIS A 55 6.68 13.26 -17.25
C HIS A 55 5.93 12.44 -18.31
N LEU A 56 4.60 12.37 -18.19
CA LEU A 56 3.72 11.70 -19.15
C LEU A 56 2.66 12.69 -19.61
N GLU A 57 2.34 12.68 -20.91
CA GLU A 57 1.32 13.55 -21.49
C GLU A 57 -0.11 13.04 -21.24
N THR A 58 -0.26 11.74 -21.08
CA THR A 58 -1.56 11.08 -20.85
C THR A 58 -1.41 9.80 -20.05
N VAL A 59 -2.49 9.39 -19.41
CA VAL A 59 -2.60 8.14 -18.64
C VAL A 59 -3.77 7.34 -19.18
N TRP A 60 -3.56 6.05 -19.40
CA TRP A 60 -4.60 5.17 -19.88
C TRP A 60 -5.61 4.80 -18.79
N ASP A 61 -6.90 4.96 -19.08
CA ASP A 61 -8.01 4.43 -18.27
C ASP A 61 -8.96 3.61 -19.17
N PRO A 62 -9.10 2.30 -18.93
CA PRO A 62 -9.87 1.43 -19.81
C PRO A 62 -11.38 1.53 -19.63
N PHE A 63 -11.88 2.04 -18.49
CA PHE A 63 -13.29 1.91 -18.14
C PHE A 63 -14.02 3.24 -17.96
N PHE A 64 -13.31 4.31 -17.59
CA PHE A 64 -13.95 5.58 -17.27
C PHE A 64 -13.45 6.70 -18.17
N ALA A 65 -14.34 7.17 -19.05
CA ALA A 65 -14.15 8.45 -19.71
C ALA A 65 -14.26 9.56 -18.63
N GLY A 66 -13.47 10.61 -18.75
CA GLY A 66 -13.58 11.79 -17.90
C GLY A 66 -14.85 12.60 -18.15
N GLY A 67 -14.89 13.85 -17.69
CA GLY A 67 -15.95 14.81 -17.94
C GLY A 67 -16.08 15.23 -19.40
N PRO A 68 -16.72 16.39 -19.71
CA PRO A 68 -16.89 16.88 -21.07
C PRO A 68 -15.58 17.29 -21.79
N ASP A 69 -14.48 17.42 -21.05
CA ASP A 69 -13.15 17.61 -21.59
C ASP A 69 -12.53 16.28 -22.08
N PRO A 70 -11.47 16.31 -22.89
CA PRO A 70 -10.82 15.12 -23.41
C PRO A 70 -10.12 14.26 -22.34
N LYS A 71 -10.10 14.71 -21.07
CA LYS A 71 -9.51 13.95 -19.95
C LYS A 71 -10.32 12.70 -19.62
N ASN A 72 -9.63 11.59 -19.40
CA ASN A 72 -10.24 10.37 -18.89
C ASN A 72 -10.40 10.41 -17.36
N GLY A 73 -11.15 9.44 -16.78
CA GLY A 73 -11.45 9.44 -15.36
C GLY A 73 -10.21 9.42 -14.45
N THR A 74 -9.16 8.71 -14.85
CA THR A 74 -7.90 8.68 -14.11
C THR A 74 -7.23 10.05 -14.11
N GLU A 75 -7.12 10.72 -15.26
CA GLU A 75 -6.53 12.05 -15.39
C GLU A 75 -7.31 13.09 -14.58
N GLU A 76 -8.65 13.03 -14.62
CA GLU A 76 -9.50 13.95 -13.88
C GLU A 76 -9.33 13.81 -12.36
N ILE A 77 -9.24 12.60 -11.85
CA ILE A 77 -9.04 12.34 -10.42
C ILE A 77 -7.68 12.83 -9.93
N ILE A 78 -6.60 12.47 -10.65
CA ILE A 78 -5.24 12.80 -10.19
C ILE A 78 -4.83 14.26 -10.43
N THR A 79 -5.61 15.01 -11.20
CA THR A 79 -5.51 16.47 -11.33
C THR A 79 -6.63 17.23 -10.64
N SER A 80 -7.41 16.55 -9.79
CA SER A 80 -8.48 17.19 -9.03
C SER A 80 -7.94 18.09 -7.93
N SER A 81 -8.75 19.07 -7.50
CA SER A 81 -8.39 19.96 -6.40
C SER A 81 -8.09 19.23 -5.09
N VAL A 82 -8.60 18.02 -4.92
CA VAL A 82 -8.32 17.18 -3.75
C VAL A 82 -6.92 16.60 -3.82
N SER A 83 -6.50 16.13 -5.00
CA SER A 83 -5.16 15.60 -5.25
C SER A 83 -4.11 16.73 -5.21
N GLU A 84 -4.43 17.90 -5.78
CA GLU A 84 -3.55 19.08 -5.78
C GLU A 84 -3.48 19.81 -4.43
N ALA A 85 -4.37 19.50 -3.48
CA ALA A 85 -4.32 20.08 -2.14
C ALA A 85 -3.07 19.66 -1.34
N TRP A 86 -2.41 18.59 -1.74
CA TRP A 86 -1.18 18.11 -1.13
C TRP A 86 0.05 18.79 -1.75
N PRO A 87 1.05 19.18 -0.96
CA PRO A 87 2.27 19.83 -1.48
C PRO A 87 3.18 18.90 -2.26
N VAL A 88 2.85 17.61 -2.30
CA VAL A 88 3.58 16.54 -2.99
C VAL A 88 2.60 15.65 -3.73
N SER A 89 3.06 14.98 -4.79
CA SER A 89 2.25 14.01 -5.52
C SER A 89 1.71 12.93 -4.58
N ASP A 90 0.39 12.81 -4.46
CA ASP A 90 -0.28 11.77 -3.67
C ASP A 90 0.01 10.37 -4.23
N ALA A 91 0.03 10.22 -5.55
CA ALA A 91 0.46 8.99 -6.21
C ALA A 91 1.95 8.68 -5.95
N GLY A 92 2.80 9.70 -5.84
CA GLY A 92 4.20 9.56 -5.46
C GLY A 92 4.36 9.05 -4.03
N LEU A 93 3.56 9.55 -3.08
CA LEU A 93 3.50 9.03 -1.71
C LEU A 93 3.05 7.56 -1.69
N GLY A 94 2.03 7.22 -2.49
CA GLY A 94 1.61 5.83 -2.68
C GLY A 94 2.74 4.92 -3.17
N ALA A 95 3.52 5.38 -4.16
CA ALA A 95 4.66 4.63 -4.69
C ALA A 95 5.74 4.38 -3.61
N ILE A 96 6.08 5.41 -2.81
CA ILE A 96 7.04 5.27 -1.71
C ILE A 96 6.54 4.25 -0.69
N THR A 97 5.26 4.28 -0.36
CA THR A 97 4.69 3.37 0.63
C THR A 97 4.69 1.93 0.14
N TYR A 98 4.30 1.66 -1.10
CA TYR A 98 4.41 0.32 -1.68
C TYR A 98 5.86 -0.18 -1.72
N LEU A 99 6.82 0.71 -2.00
CA LEU A 99 8.24 0.36 -1.94
C LEU A 99 8.65 -0.05 -0.52
N LEU A 100 8.25 0.72 0.50
CA LEU A 100 8.51 0.39 1.89
C LEU A 100 7.81 -0.92 2.31
N GLU A 101 6.62 -1.18 1.81
CA GLU A 101 5.89 -2.42 2.02
C GLU A 101 6.66 -3.63 1.45
N ILE A 102 7.17 -3.53 0.23
CA ILE A 102 8.01 -4.56 -0.39
C ILE A 102 9.25 -4.80 0.46
N VAL A 103 9.96 -3.74 0.83
CA VAL A 103 11.19 -3.83 1.63
C VAL A 103 10.92 -4.48 2.98
N THR A 104 9.91 -4.02 3.72
CA THR A 104 9.52 -4.61 5.02
C THR A 104 8.95 -6.02 4.86
N GLY A 105 8.30 -6.31 3.72
CA GLY A 105 7.85 -7.65 3.36
C GLY A 105 8.99 -8.64 3.20
N ILE A 106 10.10 -8.24 2.60
CA ILE A 106 11.27 -9.08 2.34
C ILE A 106 12.13 -9.27 3.60
N ILE A 107 12.29 -8.22 4.41
CA ILE A 107 13.18 -8.23 5.59
C ILE A 107 12.67 -9.20 6.67
N GLY A 108 13.62 -9.88 7.27
CA GLY A 108 13.40 -10.73 8.45
C GLY A 108 13.00 -12.17 8.13
N SER A 109 13.31 -13.05 9.09
CA SER A 109 13.00 -14.48 9.03
C SER A 109 11.50 -14.75 9.28
N GLN A 110 11.10 -16.01 9.16
CA GLN A 110 9.73 -16.45 9.51
C GLN A 110 9.38 -16.28 11.00
N ARG A 111 10.34 -15.90 11.82
CA ARG A 111 10.18 -15.60 13.25
C ARG A 111 10.29 -14.11 13.56
N ARG A 112 10.15 -13.23 12.54
CA ARG A 112 10.30 -11.77 12.70
C ARG A 112 9.37 -11.17 13.75
N TRP A 113 8.19 -11.75 13.98
CA TRP A 113 7.26 -11.33 15.02
C TRP A 113 7.87 -11.43 16.45
N ARG A 114 8.87 -12.31 16.65
CA ARG A 114 9.63 -12.44 17.91
C ARG A 114 10.97 -11.70 17.88
N THR A 115 11.67 -11.75 16.74
CA THR A 115 13.02 -11.21 16.61
C THR A 115 13.02 -9.72 16.29
N MET A 116 11.98 -9.25 15.59
CA MET A 116 11.84 -7.86 15.12
C MET A 116 10.40 -7.37 15.28
N PRO A 117 9.83 -7.36 16.50
CA PRO A 117 8.44 -6.94 16.71
C PRO A 117 8.19 -5.49 16.29
N TRP A 118 9.21 -4.64 16.42
CA TRP A 118 9.15 -3.25 15.97
C TRP A 118 8.89 -3.11 14.46
N LEU A 119 9.41 -4.05 13.64
CA LEU A 119 9.19 -4.05 12.19
C LEU A 119 7.71 -4.35 11.86
N VAL A 120 7.09 -5.26 12.60
CA VAL A 120 5.67 -5.60 12.43
C VAL A 120 4.79 -4.42 12.85
N LEU A 121 5.14 -3.75 13.95
CA LEU A 121 4.44 -2.54 14.42
C LEU A 121 4.60 -1.39 13.43
N LEU A 122 5.82 -1.17 12.92
CA LEU A 122 6.08 -0.14 11.91
C LEU A 122 5.27 -0.39 10.63
N PHE A 123 5.22 -1.63 10.17
CA PHE A 123 4.41 -2.03 9.01
C PHE A 123 2.93 -1.72 9.23
N GLY A 124 2.36 -2.11 10.37
CA GLY A 124 0.97 -1.81 10.72
C GLY A 124 0.70 -0.30 10.81
N LEU A 125 1.62 0.46 11.41
CA LEU A 125 1.51 1.92 11.53
C LEU A 125 1.54 2.64 10.17
N MET A 126 2.23 2.08 9.19
CA MET A 126 2.27 2.63 7.83
C MET A 126 1.03 2.25 7.02
N ILE A 127 0.58 1.00 7.09
CA ILE A 127 -0.54 0.51 6.29
C ILE A 127 -1.88 1.08 6.77
N ALA A 128 -2.09 1.24 8.07
CA ALA A 128 -3.37 1.70 8.61
C ALA A 128 -3.79 3.09 8.09
N PRO A 129 -2.95 4.15 8.17
CA PRO A 129 -3.32 5.45 7.61
C PRO A 129 -3.46 5.42 6.09
N LEU A 130 -2.67 4.61 5.39
CA LEU A 130 -2.77 4.48 3.94
C LEU A 130 -4.07 3.81 3.52
N GLY A 131 -4.49 2.76 4.21
CA GLY A 131 -5.79 2.14 4.02
C GLY A 131 -6.93 3.13 4.25
N ALA A 132 -6.85 3.95 5.30
CA ALA A 132 -7.83 5.01 5.56
C ALA A 132 -7.89 6.04 4.44
N VAL A 133 -6.74 6.50 3.93
CA VAL A 133 -6.65 7.42 2.79
C VAL A 133 -7.19 6.76 1.51
N SER A 134 -6.91 5.50 1.28
CA SER A 134 -7.44 4.74 0.13
C SER A 134 -8.98 4.67 0.16
N ILE A 135 -9.56 4.39 1.32
CA ILE A 135 -11.02 4.39 1.50
C ILE A 135 -11.58 5.80 1.26
N PHE A 136 -10.93 6.83 1.81
CA PHE A 136 -11.34 8.21 1.59
C PHE A 136 -11.37 8.56 0.09
N PHE A 137 -10.32 8.22 -0.67
CA PHE A 137 -10.27 8.46 -2.11
C PHE A 137 -11.34 7.67 -2.87
N ILE A 138 -11.61 6.42 -2.52
CA ILE A 138 -12.69 5.64 -3.13
C ILE A 138 -14.05 6.35 -2.94
N VAL A 139 -14.32 6.85 -1.75
CA VAL A 139 -15.60 7.49 -1.42
C VAL A 139 -15.74 8.86 -2.09
N ILE A 140 -14.67 9.64 -2.15
CA ILE A 140 -14.73 11.02 -2.66
C ILE A 140 -14.83 11.08 -4.20
N GLN A 141 -14.33 10.07 -4.90
CA GLN A 141 -14.39 9.98 -6.37
C GLN A 141 -15.82 10.17 -6.90
N PRO A 142 -16.83 9.36 -6.53
CA PRO A 142 -18.19 9.53 -7.04
C PRO A 142 -18.95 10.71 -6.42
N ILE A 143 -18.64 11.08 -5.18
CA ILE A 143 -19.42 12.08 -4.43
C ILE A 143 -19.01 13.50 -4.84
N TRP A 144 -17.72 13.76 -4.92
CA TRP A 144 -17.18 15.11 -5.14
C TRP A 144 -16.74 15.33 -6.59
N ILE A 145 -15.97 14.40 -7.15
CA ILE A 145 -15.39 14.53 -8.48
C ILE A 145 -16.36 14.02 -9.55
N ARG A 146 -17.29 13.12 -9.18
CA ARG A 146 -18.33 12.51 -10.05
C ARG A 146 -17.79 11.67 -11.19
N THR A 147 -16.57 11.19 -11.05
CA THR A 147 -15.94 10.25 -11.98
C THR A 147 -15.16 9.19 -11.19
N TRP A 148 -14.68 8.16 -11.88
CA TRP A 148 -13.92 7.07 -11.30
C TRP A 148 -12.57 6.95 -11.98
N CYS A 149 -11.56 6.60 -11.21
CA CYS A 149 -10.22 6.29 -11.68
C CYS A 149 -9.98 4.79 -11.56
N THR A 150 -9.90 4.08 -12.67
CA THR A 150 -9.65 2.62 -12.67
C THR A 150 -8.35 2.29 -11.96
N LEU A 151 -7.27 2.98 -12.28
CA LEU A 151 -5.95 2.70 -11.72
C LEU A 151 -5.89 3.02 -10.22
N CYS A 152 -6.59 4.08 -9.77
CA CYS A 152 -6.70 4.41 -8.36
C CYS A 152 -7.47 3.33 -7.58
N LEU A 153 -8.53 2.78 -8.18
CA LEU A 153 -9.29 1.68 -7.59
C LEU A 153 -8.46 0.40 -7.49
N PHE A 154 -7.65 0.09 -8.51
CA PHE A 154 -6.73 -1.05 -8.46
C PHE A 154 -5.66 -0.87 -7.37
N ALA A 155 -5.06 0.30 -7.27
CA ALA A 155 -4.10 0.59 -6.20
C ALA A 155 -4.76 0.47 -4.82
N ALA A 156 -5.93 1.10 -4.64
CA ALA A 156 -6.67 1.02 -3.38
C ALA A 156 -7.09 -0.41 -3.02
N ALA A 157 -7.55 -1.21 -4.00
CA ALA A 157 -7.89 -2.62 -3.78
C ALA A 157 -6.67 -3.44 -3.34
N ALA A 158 -5.51 -3.25 -4.00
CA ALA A 158 -4.27 -3.89 -3.59
C ALA A 158 -3.92 -3.55 -2.13
N MET A 159 -4.08 -2.29 -1.71
CA MET A 159 -3.83 -1.85 -0.35
C MET A 159 -4.84 -2.45 0.66
N LEU A 160 -6.14 -2.46 0.32
CA LEU A 160 -7.18 -2.97 1.23
C LEU A 160 -7.09 -4.48 1.47
N ILE A 161 -6.62 -5.24 0.49
CA ILE A 161 -6.38 -6.69 0.65
C ILE A 161 -5.27 -6.96 1.67
N HIS A 162 -4.36 -6.01 1.89
CA HIS A 162 -3.27 -6.13 2.87
C HIS A 162 -3.69 -5.83 4.31
N LEU A 163 -4.86 -5.24 4.51
CA LEU A 163 -5.40 -5.03 5.86
C LEU A 163 -5.80 -6.39 6.47
N PRO A 164 -5.31 -6.72 7.67
CA PRO A 164 -5.62 -7.99 8.35
C PRO A 164 -7.07 -8.07 8.80
#